data_d353f36d0574b98c4d83cb2c63a39ada
#
_entry.id   d353f36d0574b98c4d83cb2c63a39ada
#
_cell.length_a   1.000
_cell.length_b   1.000
_cell.length_c   1.000
_cell.angle_alpha   90.00
_cell.angle_beta   90.00
_cell.angle_gamma   90.00
#
_symmetry.space_group_name_H-M   'P 1'
#
loop_
_entity.id
_entity.type
_entity.pdbx_description
1 polymer ?
#
loop_
_entity_poly.entity_id
_entity_poly.type
_entity_poly.pdbx_seq_one_letter_code
_entity_poly.pdbx_strand_id
1 'polypeptide(L)'
;MSWQSDPRPTPELIELALKEENDDVVRILHFRGNQEVFAAASKLCNSQNPRERQLGADILGQLGIPDRTFPNESLTILIRLLECEQNTDVLNSIGIALGHLHDPRAIASLIRLKSHPSPSVRYGVVFGLLGCEDELAISTLIELSSDRDGDVRNWATFGLGSQIETDTTAIREALYQRFINENTDENYEISGEALVGLAKRKDSRILTRLIEELLSDYVGVLAVEAAEEFADSRLYPALMQLKQWWTKNNNLLERAINNCQEQT
;
A
#
# COMPACT_ATOMS: atom_id res chain seq x y z
N MET A 1 17.93 -21.21 8.54
CA MET A 1 19.04 -20.26 8.72
C MET A 1 18.43 -18.89 8.94
N SER A 2 18.91 -18.09 9.89
CA SER A 2 18.42 -16.71 10.00
C SER A 2 19.05 -15.90 8.85
N TRP A 3 18.27 -15.03 8.22
CA TRP A 3 18.70 -14.15 7.14
C TRP A 3 19.95 -13.32 7.49
N GLN A 4 20.12 -12.98 8.76
CA GLN A 4 21.27 -12.23 9.30
C GLN A 4 22.59 -13.02 9.31
N SER A 5 22.55 -14.35 9.26
CA SER A 5 23.72 -15.24 9.39
C SER A 5 24.21 -15.86 8.08
N ASP A 6 23.75 -15.33 6.94
CA ASP A 6 24.24 -15.81 5.63
C ASP A 6 25.76 -15.54 5.50
N PRO A 7 26.58 -16.56 5.20
CA PRO A 7 28.04 -16.41 5.19
C PRO A 7 28.60 -15.74 3.94
N ARG A 8 27.81 -15.59 2.88
CA ARG A 8 28.26 -15.01 1.61
C ARG A 8 28.66 -13.56 1.76
N PRO A 9 29.74 -13.08 1.14
CA PRO A 9 30.13 -11.67 1.21
C PRO A 9 29.16 -10.78 0.44
N THR A 10 29.05 -9.52 0.84
CA THR A 10 28.13 -8.54 0.23
C THR A 10 28.26 -8.43 -1.29
N PRO A 11 29.48 -8.42 -1.89
CA PRO A 11 29.60 -8.35 -3.36
C PRO A 11 28.99 -9.57 -4.08
N GLU A 12 29.12 -10.76 -3.52
CA GLU A 12 28.52 -11.99 -4.08
C GLU A 12 26.99 -11.92 -4.04
N LEU A 13 26.41 -11.46 -2.93
CA LEU A 13 24.97 -11.28 -2.80
C LEU A 13 24.44 -10.25 -3.81
N ILE A 14 25.13 -9.14 -4.01
CA ILE A 14 24.77 -8.13 -5.02
C ILE A 14 24.83 -8.71 -6.43
N GLU A 15 25.88 -9.45 -6.74
CA GLU A 15 26.03 -10.10 -8.07
C GLU A 15 24.89 -11.11 -8.32
N LEU A 16 24.51 -11.89 -7.31
CA LEU A 16 23.38 -12.82 -7.40
C LEU A 16 22.04 -12.07 -7.55
N ALA A 17 21.80 -11.02 -6.79
CA ALA A 17 20.58 -10.20 -6.90
C ALA A 17 20.44 -9.56 -8.29
N LEU A 18 21.55 -9.14 -8.90
CA LEU A 18 21.55 -8.59 -10.26
C LEU A 18 21.32 -9.62 -11.36
N LYS A 19 21.74 -10.89 -11.13
CA LYS A 19 21.63 -11.97 -12.13
C LYS A 19 20.29 -12.69 -12.11
N GLU A 20 19.74 -12.95 -10.92
CA GLU A 20 18.68 -13.94 -10.74
C GLU A 20 17.32 -13.34 -10.36
N GLU A 21 17.21 -12.01 -10.17
CA GLU A 21 15.97 -11.37 -9.60
C GLU A 21 15.47 -12.10 -8.35
N ASN A 22 16.39 -12.39 -7.44
CA ASN A 22 16.14 -13.23 -6.29
C ASN A 22 15.82 -12.39 -5.06
N ASP A 23 14.55 -12.26 -4.75
CA ASP A 23 14.03 -11.50 -3.59
C ASP A 23 14.64 -11.98 -2.26
N ASP A 24 14.93 -13.27 -2.13
CA ASP A 24 15.53 -13.81 -0.91
C ASP A 24 16.96 -13.28 -0.71
N VAL A 25 17.71 -13.06 -1.78
CA VAL A 25 19.05 -12.47 -1.70
C VAL A 25 18.97 -11.00 -1.29
N VAL A 26 18.02 -10.23 -1.85
CA VAL A 26 17.79 -8.84 -1.46
C VAL A 26 17.36 -8.76 0.02
N ARG A 27 16.51 -9.69 0.47
CA ARG A 27 16.10 -9.78 1.87
C ARG A 27 17.27 -10.04 2.82
N ILE A 28 18.24 -10.88 2.43
CA ILE A 28 19.48 -11.07 3.21
C ILE A 28 20.24 -9.75 3.37
N LEU A 29 20.34 -8.95 2.31
CA LEU A 29 21.00 -7.64 2.35
C LEU A 29 20.25 -6.67 3.28
N HIS A 30 18.91 -6.67 3.23
CA HIS A 30 18.07 -5.88 4.15
C HIS A 30 18.36 -6.23 5.62
N PHE A 31 18.30 -7.51 5.98
CA PHE A 31 18.52 -7.96 7.36
C PHE A 31 19.97 -7.77 7.84
N ARG A 32 20.95 -7.84 6.95
CA ARG A 32 22.35 -7.61 7.28
C ARG A 32 22.59 -6.18 7.74
N GLY A 33 22.01 -5.19 7.06
CA GLY A 33 21.86 -3.80 7.46
C GLY A 33 23.13 -3.07 7.96
N ASN A 34 24.32 -3.57 7.61
CA ASN A 34 25.57 -3.02 8.10
C ASN A 34 26.15 -1.93 7.18
N GLN A 35 27.23 -1.27 7.62
CA GLN A 35 27.90 -0.21 6.87
C GLN A 35 28.40 -0.67 5.49
N GLU A 36 28.81 -1.93 5.35
CA GLU A 36 29.27 -2.49 4.07
C GLU A 36 28.15 -2.53 3.05
N VAL A 37 26.97 -3.04 3.44
CA VAL A 37 25.78 -3.09 2.56
C VAL A 37 25.31 -1.68 2.22
N PHE A 38 25.26 -0.76 3.20
CA PHE A 38 24.92 0.63 2.95
C PHE A 38 25.85 1.30 1.92
N ALA A 39 27.16 1.12 2.07
CA ALA A 39 28.13 1.69 1.13
C ALA A 39 27.99 1.10 -0.27
N ALA A 40 27.74 -0.21 -0.36
CA ALA A 40 27.54 -0.89 -1.63
C ALA A 40 26.23 -0.43 -2.32
N ALA A 41 25.12 -0.36 -1.60
CA ALA A 41 23.84 0.13 -2.13
C ALA A 41 23.92 1.60 -2.55
N SER A 42 24.59 2.45 -1.77
CA SER A 42 24.86 3.85 -2.14
C SER A 42 25.67 3.98 -3.44
N LYS A 43 26.63 3.08 -3.67
CA LYS A 43 27.40 3.04 -4.92
C LYS A 43 26.52 2.60 -6.08
N LEU A 44 25.65 1.61 -5.89
CA LEU A 44 24.70 1.16 -6.91
C LEU A 44 23.77 2.29 -7.36
N CYS A 45 23.25 3.10 -6.44
CA CYS A 45 22.41 4.27 -6.75
C CYS A 45 23.10 5.31 -7.66
N ASN A 46 24.43 5.31 -7.75
CA ASN A 46 25.20 6.20 -8.63
C ASN A 46 25.66 5.54 -9.94
N SER A 47 25.23 4.31 -10.22
CA SER A 47 25.61 3.59 -11.43
C SER A 47 24.98 4.15 -12.70
N GLN A 48 25.66 3.97 -13.83
CA GLN A 48 25.09 4.22 -15.17
C GLN A 48 24.05 3.15 -15.57
N ASN A 49 24.10 1.96 -14.97
CA ASN A 49 23.18 0.87 -15.23
C ASN A 49 21.87 1.05 -14.41
N PRO A 50 20.70 1.21 -15.08
CA PRO A 50 19.42 1.36 -14.36
C PRO A 50 19.12 0.23 -13.39
N ARG A 51 19.45 -1.03 -13.76
CA ARG A 51 19.19 -2.19 -12.91
C ARG A 51 20.00 -2.16 -11.61
N GLU A 52 21.25 -1.63 -11.67
CA GLU A 52 22.03 -1.41 -10.46
C GLU A 52 21.44 -0.32 -9.58
N ARG A 53 20.98 0.80 -10.18
CA ARG A 53 20.31 1.88 -9.43
C ARG A 53 19.02 1.40 -8.78
N GLN A 54 18.22 0.59 -9.50
CA GLN A 54 17.02 -0.05 -8.98
C GLN A 54 17.34 -0.89 -7.74
N LEU A 55 18.27 -1.83 -7.85
CA LEU A 55 18.69 -2.68 -6.73
C LEU A 55 19.22 -1.84 -5.55
N GLY A 56 19.97 -0.77 -5.84
CA GLY A 56 20.45 0.15 -4.82
C GLY A 56 19.30 0.81 -4.05
N ALA A 57 18.25 1.26 -4.76
CA ALA A 57 17.04 1.83 -4.15
C ALA A 57 16.29 0.80 -3.31
N ASP A 58 16.08 -0.40 -3.83
CA ASP A 58 15.39 -1.49 -3.13
C ASP A 58 16.10 -1.84 -1.82
N ILE A 59 17.44 -1.97 -1.83
CA ILE A 59 18.22 -2.23 -0.63
C ILE A 59 18.08 -1.09 0.38
N LEU A 60 18.25 0.18 -0.04
CA LEU A 60 18.20 1.32 0.86
C LEU A 60 16.84 1.51 1.51
N GLY A 61 15.75 1.18 0.81
CA GLY A 61 14.38 1.34 1.32
C GLY A 61 14.09 0.49 2.55
N GLN A 62 14.76 -0.66 2.71
CA GLN A 62 14.50 -1.59 3.80
C GLN A 62 15.75 -2.00 4.58
N LEU A 63 16.83 -1.26 4.45
CA LEU A 63 18.10 -1.57 5.08
C LEU A 63 18.00 -1.62 6.60
N GLY A 64 18.43 -2.75 7.19
CA GLY A 64 18.48 -2.95 8.64
C GLY A 64 17.13 -3.24 9.29
N ILE A 65 16.17 -3.83 8.54
CA ILE A 65 14.88 -4.23 9.14
C ILE A 65 15.08 -5.25 10.28
N PRO A 66 14.22 -5.18 11.35
CA PRO A 66 13.07 -4.27 11.51
C PRO A 66 13.45 -2.85 11.97
N ASP A 67 14.63 -2.63 12.56
CA ASP A 67 14.97 -1.39 13.29
C ASP A 67 15.43 -0.25 12.39
N ARG A 68 15.70 -0.52 11.11
CA ARG A 68 16.22 0.42 10.11
C ARG A 68 17.61 0.99 10.46
N THR A 69 18.60 0.73 9.62
CA THR A 69 19.92 1.35 9.72
C THR A 69 20.11 2.42 8.65
N PHE A 70 20.79 3.49 8.97
CA PHE A 70 21.06 4.61 8.05
C PHE A 70 19.82 5.24 7.38
N PRO A 71 18.68 5.45 8.09
CA PRO A 71 17.44 5.89 7.43
C PRO A 71 17.56 7.31 6.85
N ASN A 72 18.24 8.24 7.51
CA ASN A 72 18.41 9.61 7.03
C ASN A 72 19.34 9.69 5.82
N GLU A 73 20.40 8.92 5.81
CA GLU A 73 21.36 8.84 4.71
C GLU A 73 20.70 8.18 3.50
N SER A 74 19.97 7.08 3.71
CA SER A 74 19.18 6.39 2.66
C SER A 74 18.16 7.34 2.04
N LEU A 75 17.37 8.04 2.86
CA LEU A 75 16.41 9.03 2.41
C LEU A 75 17.07 10.10 1.51
N THR A 76 18.19 10.65 1.96
CA THR A 76 18.91 11.71 1.22
C THR A 76 19.37 11.21 -0.15
N ILE A 77 19.89 9.98 -0.23
CA ILE A 77 20.33 9.36 -1.48
C ILE A 77 19.13 9.12 -2.40
N LEU A 78 18.03 8.58 -1.88
CA LEU A 78 16.83 8.25 -2.66
C LEU A 78 16.14 9.50 -3.21
N ILE A 79 15.99 10.57 -2.42
CA ILE A 79 15.42 11.84 -2.89
C ILE A 79 16.30 12.43 -3.99
N ARG A 80 17.63 12.45 -3.81
CA ARG A 80 18.56 12.95 -4.82
C ARG A 80 18.50 12.13 -6.11
N LEU A 81 18.39 10.81 -6.01
CA LEU A 81 18.24 9.93 -7.17
C LEU A 81 16.91 10.20 -7.88
N LEU A 82 15.81 10.35 -7.15
CA LEU A 82 14.48 10.66 -7.69
C LEU A 82 14.47 11.95 -8.52
N GLU A 83 15.25 12.95 -8.12
CA GLU A 83 15.30 14.27 -8.79
C GLU A 83 15.95 14.23 -10.17
N CYS A 84 16.81 13.25 -10.45
CA CYS A 84 17.56 13.15 -11.70
C CYS A 84 17.26 11.90 -12.53
N GLU A 85 16.48 10.97 -11.99
CA GLU A 85 16.16 9.68 -12.65
C GLU A 85 15.10 9.86 -13.74
N GLN A 86 15.19 9.02 -14.79
CA GLN A 86 14.24 8.98 -15.89
C GLN A 86 13.78 7.55 -16.24
N ASN A 87 14.49 6.53 -15.77
CA ASN A 87 14.09 5.16 -15.98
C ASN A 87 12.88 4.82 -15.10
N THR A 88 11.81 4.33 -15.71
CA THR A 88 10.52 4.11 -15.04
C THR A 88 10.57 3.06 -13.94
N ASP A 89 11.39 2.02 -14.10
CA ASP A 89 11.50 0.93 -13.11
C ASP A 89 12.28 1.43 -11.89
N VAL A 90 13.33 2.22 -12.11
CA VAL A 90 14.08 2.87 -11.03
C VAL A 90 13.21 3.87 -10.27
N LEU A 91 12.43 4.71 -10.99
CA LEU A 91 11.49 5.66 -10.36
C LEU A 91 10.44 4.94 -9.51
N ASN A 92 9.89 3.82 -9.99
CA ASN A 92 8.97 3.00 -9.23
C ASN A 92 9.62 2.45 -7.94
N SER A 93 10.79 1.84 -8.05
CA SER A 93 11.53 1.32 -6.90
C SER A 93 11.88 2.40 -5.88
N ILE A 94 12.27 3.60 -6.33
CA ILE A 94 12.51 4.73 -5.42
C ILE A 94 11.23 5.12 -4.68
N GLY A 95 10.07 5.17 -5.37
CA GLY A 95 8.79 5.47 -4.75
C GLY A 95 8.45 4.48 -3.63
N ILE A 96 8.58 3.18 -3.92
CA ILE A 96 8.38 2.09 -2.95
C ILE A 96 9.38 2.20 -1.77
N ALA A 97 10.66 2.45 -2.08
CA ALA A 97 11.71 2.60 -1.06
C ALA A 97 11.42 3.78 -0.10
N LEU A 98 10.97 4.92 -0.64
CA LEU A 98 10.58 6.09 0.14
C LEU A 98 9.35 5.82 1.00
N GLY A 99 8.37 5.03 0.50
CA GLY A 99 7.25 4.54 1.29
C GLY A 99 7.68 3.69 2.48
N HIS A 100 8.62 2.79 2.29
CA HIS A 100 9.18 1.99 3.38
C HIS A 100 9.94 2.82 4.41
N LEU A 101 10.57 3.92 4.05
CA LEU A 101 11.21 4.84 4.99
C LEU A 101 10.19 5.71 5.73
N HIS A 102 9.02 5.93 5.16
CA HIS A 102 7.90 6.67 5.73
C HIS A 102 8.30 8.03 6.31
N ASP A 103 9.07 8.81 5.55
CA ASP A 103 9.57 10.11 6.00
C ASP A 103 8.88 11.25 5.21
N PRO A 104 8.25 12.22 5.89
CA PRO A 104 7.49 13.30 5.23
C PRO A 104 8.33 14.18 4.31
N ARG A 105 9.65 14.20 4.45
CA ARG A 105 10.55 14.94 3.55
C ARG A 105 10.53 14.43 2.11
N ALA A 106 10.05 13.19 1.87
CA ALA A 106 9.91 12.62 0.53
C ALA A 106 8.67 13.12 -0.23
N ILE A 107 7.63 13.59 0.47
CA ILE A 107 6.32 13.91 -0.09
C ILE A 107 6.43 14.88 -1.27
N ALA A 108 7.13 16.00 -1.09
CA ALA A 108 7.24 17.03 -2.12
C ALA A 108 7.91 16.52 -3.41
N SER A 109 8.89 15.61 -3.32
CA SER A 109 9.55 15.02 -4.48
C SER A 109 8.67 13.97 -5.16
N LEU A 110 7.94 13.16 -4.39
CA LEU A 110 7.03 12.14 -4.90
C LEU A 110 5.85 12.74 -5.69
N ILE A 111 5.18 13.76 -5.15
CA ILE A 111 3.98 14.35 -5.78
C ILE A 111 4.27 14.99 -7.15
N ARG A 112 5.52 15.37 -7.44
CA ARG A 112 5.92 15.87 -8.76
C ARG A 112 5.75 14.82 -9.87
N LEU A 113 5.72 13.55 -9.52
CA LEU A 113 5.56 12.41 -10.43
C LEU A 113 4.12 11.88 -10.52
N LYS A 114 3.17 12.46 -9.82
CA LYS A 114 1.77 12.00 -9.78
C LYS A 114 1.09 11.92 -11.15
N SER A 115 1.52 12.74 -12.11
CA SER A 115 1.01 12.78 -13.48
C SER A 115 1.96 12.16 -14.50
N HIS A 116 2.94 11.36 -14.06
CA HIS A 116 3.90 10.71 -14.95
C HIS A 116 3.17 9.79 -15.96
N PRO A 117 3.60 9.72 -17.24
CA PRO A 117 2.92 8.91 -18.26
C PRO A 117 2.90 7.41 -17.94
N SER A 118 3.94 6.86 -17.31
CA SER A 118 4.01 5.46 -16.88
C SER A 118 3.13 5.22 -15.64
N PRO A 119 2.22 4.24 -15.68
CA PRO A 119 1.44 3.83 -14.50
C PRO A 119 2.33 3.26 -13.38
N SER A 120 3.40 2.57 -13.73
CA SER A 120 4.36 2.04 -12.74
C SER A 120 4.95 3.16 -11.87
N VAL A 121 5.31 4.30 -12.46
CA VAL A 121 5.82 5.46 -11.70
C VAL A 121 4.74 6.05 -10.80
N ARG A 122 3.50 6.20 -11.29
CA ARG A 122 2.38 6.69 -10.47
C ARG A 122 2.04 5.72 -9.33
N TYR A 123 2.16 4.41 -9.58
CA TYR A 123 2.06 3.38 -8.54
C TYR A 123 3.11 3.58 -7.44
N GLY A 124 4.38 3.82 -7.82
CA GLY A 124 5.45 4.16 -6.88
C GLY A 124 5.13 5.41 -6.05
N VAL A 125 4.50 6.44 -6.67
CA VAL A 125 4.02 7.62 -5.93
C VAL A 125 2.96 7.25 -4.90
N VAL A 126 1.96 6.47 -5.29
CA VAL A 126 0.92 6.01 -4.36
C VAL A 126 1.55 5.27 -3.19
N PHE A 127 2.40 4.28 -3.47
CA PHE A 127 3.04 3.49 -2.41
C PHE A 127 3.89 4.36 -1.48
N GLY A 128 4.60 5.33 -2.04
CA GLY A 128 5.40 6.30 -1.28
C GLY A 128 4.59 7.22 -0.36
N LEU A 129 3.29 7.38 -0.63
CA LEU A 129 2.38 8.23 0.14
C LEU A 129 1.43 7.46 1.08
N LEU A 130 1.47 6.11 1.06
CA LEU A 130 0.62 5.31 1.95
C LEU A 130 0.86 5.66 3.42
N GLY A 131 -0.21 5.85 4.17
CA GLY A 131 -0.17 6.17 5.60
C GLY A 131 0.31 7.59 5.92
N CYS A 132 0.54 8.45 4.94
CA CYS A 132 0.92 9.84 5.18
C CYS A 132 -0.31 10.70 5.46
N GLU A 133 -0.36 11.31 6.66
CA GLU A 133 -1.44 12.22 7.10
C GLU A 133 -1.25 13.69 6.63
N ASP A 134 -0.31 13.94 5.72
CA ASP A 134 -0.04 15.24 5.14
C ASP A 134 -1.12 15.64 4.10
N GLU A 135 -1.57 16.89 4.11
CA GLU A 135 -2.62 17.38 3.20
C GLU A 135 -2.27 17.19 1.72
N LEU A 136 -1.01 17.39 1.34
CA LEU A 136 -0.57 17.22 -0.05
C LEU A 136 -0.53 15.75 -0.44
N ALA A 137 -0.13 14.87 0.49
CA ALA A 137 -0.17 13.42 0.28
C ALA A 137 -1.62 12.95 0.09
N ILE A 138 -2.53 13.35 1.00
CA ILE A 138 -3.96 13.00 0.93
C ILE A 138 -4.60 13.52 -0.35
N SER A 139 -4.38 14.79 -0.72
CA SER A 139 -4.93 15.35 -1.96
C SER A 139 -4.41 14.65 -3.20
N THR A 140 -3.15 14.18 -3.18
CA THR A 140 -2.56 13.39 -4.26
C THR A 140 -3.18 12.01 -4.35
N LEU A 141 -3.40 11.33 -3.22
CA LEU A 141 -4.09 10.04 -3.19
C LEU A 141 -5.55 10.16 -3.66
N ILE A 142 -6.26 11.25 -3.31
CA ILE A 142 -7.61 11.54 -3.85
C ILE A 142 -7.57 11.65 -5.38
N GLU A 143 -6.61 12.37 -5.95
CA GLU A 143 -6.45 12.47 -7.40
C GLU A 143 -6.15 11.11 -8.04
N LEU A 144 -5.19 10.35 -7.48
CA LEU A 144 -4.78 9.05 -8.00
C LEU A 144 -5.82 7.94 -7.77
N SER A 145 -6.75 8.10 -6.83
CA SER A 145 -7.89 7.19 -6.71
C SER A 145 -8.83 7.23 -7.92
N SER A 146 -8.66 8.22 -8.82
CA SER A 146 -9.36 8.31 -10.10
C SER A 146 -8.43 8.10 -11.29
N ASP A 147 -7.28 7.46 -11.10
CA ASP A 147 -6.31 7.21 -12.17
C ASP A 147 -6.88 6.31 -13.27
N ARG A 148 -6.37 6.47 -14.48
CA ARG A 148 -6.74 5.62 -15.63
C ARG A 148 -6.31 4.15 -15.48
N ASP A 149 -5.26 3.91 -14.69
CA ASP A 149 -4.74 2.57 -14.39
C ASP A 149 -5.43 1.99 -13.16
N GLY A 150 -5.85 0.72 -13.24
CA GLY A 150 -6.62 0.05 -12.19
C GLY A 150 -5.83 -0.18 -10.91
N ASP A 151 -4.57 -0.57 -11.02
CA ASP A 151 -3.72 -0.83 -9.86
C ASP A 151 -3.41 0.46 -9.09
N VAL A 152 -3.15 1.55 -9.82
CA VAL A 152 -2.95 2.88 -9.22
C VAL A 152 -4.21 3.32 -8.46
N ARG A 153 -5.42 3.14 -9.08
CA ARG A 153 -6.69 3.46 -8.40
C ARG A 153 -6.90 2.62 -7.15
N ASN A 154 -6.64 1.32 -7.24
CA ASN A 154 -6.84 0.38 -6.14
C ASN A 154 -6.00 0.76 -4.92
N TRP A 155 -4.70 0.91 -5.12
CA TRP A 155 -3.79 1.25 -4.03
C TRP A 155 -4.02 2.66 -3.46
N ALA A 156 -4.40 3.63 -4.29
CA ALA A 156 -4.78 4.96 -3.82
C ALA A 156 -6.07 4.92 -2.98
N THR A 157 -7.05 4.10 -3.39
CA THR A 157 -8.30 3.89 -2.63
C THR A 157 -8.03 3.19 -1.30
N PHE A 158 -7.21 2.14 -1.29
CA PHE A 158 -6.73 1.49 -0.07
C PHE A 158 -6.01 2.47 0.86
N GLY A 159 -5.12 3.31 0.31
CA GLY A 159 -4.42 4.35 1.07
C GLY A 159 -5.37 5.30 1.79
N LEU A 160 -6.38 5.81 1.08
CA LEU A 160 -7.41 6.70 1.63
C LEU A 160 -8.36 5.99 2.62
N GLY A 161 -8.72 4.74 2.29
CA GLY A 161 -9.71 3.98 3.07
C GLY A 161 -9.15 3.42 4.36
N SER A 162 -7.98 2.80 4.29
CA SER A 162 -7.46 1.90 5.31
C SER A 162 -6.16 2.36 5.98
N GLN A 163 -5.38 3.25 5.34
CA GLN A 163 -4.05 3.60 5.82
C GLN A 163 -3.94 4.95 6.54
N ILE A 164 -5.00 5.76 6.51
CA ILE A 164 -5.06 7.08 7.18
C ILE A 164 -6.30 7.18 8.07
N GLU A 165 -6.16 7.92 9.16
CA GLU A 165 -7.25 8.20 10.10
C GLU A 165 -7.99 9.51 9.76
N THR A 166 -7.36 10.40 9.00
CA THR A 166 -7.96 11.67 8.57
C THR A 166 -9.31 11.42 7.88
N ASP A 167 -10.31 12.17 8.30
CA ASP A 167 -11.68 12.11 7.81
C ASP A 167 -12.17 13.48 7.35
N THR A 168 -12.31 13.65 6.04
CA THR A 168 -12.82 14.87 5.42
C THR A 168 -13.90 14.55 4.40
N THR A 169 -14.72 15.56 4.08
CA THR A 169 -15.73 15.44 3.02
C THR A 169 -15.09 15.02 1.69
N ALA A 170 -13.88 15.52 1.38
CA ALA A 170 -13.19 15.19 0.14
C ALA A 170 -12.77 13.70 0.08
N ILE A 171 -12.26 13.15 1.19
CA ILE A 171 -11.92 11.73 1.31
C ILE A 171 -13.18 10.87 1.16
N ARG A 172 -14.24 11.18 1.91
CA ARG A 172 -15.53 10.46 1.84
C ARG A 172 -16.11 10.47 0.43
N GLU A 173 -16.03 11.60 -0.26
CA GLU A 173 -16.53 11.72 -1.63
C GLU A 173 -15.68 10.93 -2.62
N ALA A 174 -14.35 10.98 -2.53
CA ALA A 174 -13.46 10.20 -3.36
C ALA A 174 -13.72 8.68 -3.21
N LEU A 175 -13.82 8.20 -1.96
CA LEU A 175 -14.17 6.81 -1.67
C LEU A 175 -15.57 6.45 -2.20
N TYR A 176 -16.57 7.34 -2.02
CA TYR A 176 -17.92 7.09 -2.50
C TYR A 176 -17.98 6.98 -4.02
N GLN A 177 -17.24 7.81 -4.74
CA GLN A 177 -17.13 7.70 -6.20
C GLN A 177 -16.51 6.37 -6.65
N ARG A 178 -15.53 5.84 -5.93
CA ARG A 178 -14.97 4.50 -6.22
C ARG A 178 -15.99 3.41 -5.93
N PHE A 179 -16.64 3.48 -4.80
CA PHE A 179 -17.66 2.51 -4.39
C PHE A 179 -18.80 2.37 -5.42
N ILE A 180 -19.27 3.47 -6.02
CA ILE A 180 -20.38 3.42 -6.97
C ILE A 180 -19.97 3.16 -8.42
N ASN A 181 -18.75 3.50 -8.83
CA ASN A 181 -18.31 3.44 -10.22
C ASN A 181 -17.47 2.19 -10.56
N GLU A 182 -16.85 1.54 -9.58
CA GLU A 182 -15.96 0.38 -9.77
C GLU A 182 -16.69 -0.95 -9.48
N ASN A 183 -17.96 -1.03 -9.83
CA ASN A 183 -18.80 -2.18 -9.50
C ASN A 183 -18.85 -3.23 -10.62
N THR A 184 -17.70 -3.60 -11.15
CA THR A 184 -17.53 -4.68 -12.12
C THR A 184 -16.70 -5.79 -11.52
N ASP A 185 -16.84 -7.03 -12.03
CA ASP A 185 -16.06 -8.17 -11.54
C ASP A 185 -14.54 -7.93 -11.60
N GLU A 186 -14.08 -7.13 -12.58
CA GLU A 186 -12.68 -6.79 -12.76
C GLU A 186 -12.16 -5.78 -11.70
N ASN A 187 -13.05 -4.96 -11.14
CA ASN A 187 -12.69 -3.85 -10.23
C ASN A 187 -13.31 -4.04 -8.83
N TYR A 188 -13.73 -5.25 -8.49
CA TYR A 188 -14.37 -5.54 -7.22
C TYR A 188 -13.51 -5.15 -6.00
N GLU A 189 -12.19 -5.30 -6.09
CA GLU A 189 -11.29 -4.91 -5.00
C GLU A 189 -11.33 -3.42 -4.72
N ILE A 190 -11.36 -2.56 -5.75
CA ILE A 190 -11.40 -1.10 -5.60
C ILE A 190 -12.71 -0.67 -4.90
N SER A 191 -13.84 -1.24 -5.33
CA SER A 191 -15.13 -0.99 -4.68
C SER A 191 -15.14 -1.48 -3.23
N GLY A 192 -14.55 -2.63 -2.97
CA GLY A 192 -14.43 -3.19 -1.62
C GLY A 192 -13.57 -2.37 -0.68
N GLU A 193 -12.40 -1.89 -1.14
CA GLU A 193 -11.54 -0.99 -0.36
C GLU A 193 -12.23 0.33 -0.05
N ALA A 194 -12.96 0.88 -1.02
CA ALA A 194 -13.76 2.07 -0.83
C ALA A 194 -14.89 1.85 0.19
N LEU A 195 -15.54 0.70 0.15
CA LEU A 195 -16.60 0.30 1.08
C LEU A 195 -16.06 0.22 2.51
N VAL A 196 -14.91 -0.42 2.73
CA VAL A 196 -14.24 -0.50 4.04
C VAL A 196 -13.89 0.91 4.53
N GLY A 197 -13.29 1.75 3.69
CA GLY A 197 -12.92 3.12 4.04
C GLY A 197 -14.11 3.99 4.44
N LEU A 198 -15.25 3.85 3.76
CA LEU A 198 -16.51 4.53 4.11
C LEU A 198 -17.12 3.98 5.41
N ALA A 199 -17.04 2.66 5.61
CA ALA A 199 -17.51 1.99 6.82
C ALA A 199 -16.76 2.45 8.08
N LYS A 200 -15.43 2.55 8.02
CA LYS A 200 -14.59 3.11 9.10
C LYS A 200 -15.03 4.52 9.48
N ARG A 201 -15.42 5.32 8.49
CA ARG A 201 -15.90 6.70 8.68
C ARG A 201 -17.40 6.80 8.99
N LYS A 202 -18.10 5.66 9.18
CA LYS A 202 -19.53 5.59 9.46
C LYS A 202 -20.37 6.36 8.43
N ASP A 203 -20.02 6.31 7.15
CA ASP A 203 -20.77 6.96 6.09
C ASP A 203 -22.06 6.19 5.78
N SER A 204 -23.18 6.73 6.17
CA SER A 204 -24.48 6.05 6.08
C SER A 204 -24.96 5.77 4.64
N ARG A 205 -24.35 6.40 3.64
CA ARG A 205 -24.69 6.17 2.22
C ARG A 205 -24.46 4.74 1.75
N ILE A 206 -23.55 3.99 2.44
CA ILE A 206 -23.22 2.61 2.08
C ILE A 206 -24.23 1.57 2.58
N LEU A 207 -25.02 1.89 3.60
CA LEU A 207 -25.75 0.90 4.40
C LEU A 207 -26.66 -0.03 3.58
N THR A 208 -27.50 0.54 2.73
CA THR A 208 -28.44 -0.26 1.93
C THR A 208 -27.72 -1.25 1.04
N ARG A 209 -26.70 -0.77 0.32
CA ARG A 209 -25.93 -1.62 -0.58
C ARG A 209 -25.06 -2.65 0.15
N LEU A 210 -24.53 -2.31 1.32
CA LEU A 210 -23.81 -3.27 2.17
C LEU A 210 -24.71 -4.41 2.62
N ILE A 211 -25.97 -4.11 3.01
CA ILE A 211 -26.98 -5.14 3.31
C ILE A 211 -27.23 -6.04 2.10
N GLU A 212 -27.45 -5.45 0.91
CA GLU A 212 -27.67 -6.18 -0.34
C GLU A 212 -26.50 -7.10 -0.68
N GLU A 213 -25.27 -6.60 -0.53
CA GLU A 213 -24.05 -7.37 -0.78
C GLU A 213 -23.88 -8.53 0.19
N LEU A 214 -24.13 -8.33 1.49
CA LEU A 214 -24.10 -9.39 2.50
C LEU A 214 -25.16 -10.48 2.30
N LEU A 215 -26.26 -10.15 1.61
CA LEU A 215 -27.35 -11.10 1.28
C LEU A 215 -27.18 -11.77 -0.07
N SER A 216 -26.16 -11.41 -0.84
CA SER A 216 -25.92 -11.99 -2.17
C SER A 216 -25.40 -13.43 -2.10
N ASP A 217 -25.45 -14.15 -3.23
CA ASP A 217 -24.92 -15.51 -3.33
C ASP A 217 -23.38 -15.57 -3.29
N TYR A 218 -22.73 -14.44 -3.52
CA TYR A 218 -21.27 -14.29 -3.46
C TYR A 218 -20.90 -13.06 -2.62
N VAL A 219 -20.33 -13.31 -1.45
CA VAL A 219 -19.88 -12.25 -0.53
C VAL A 219 -18.35 -12.23 -0.47
N GLY A 220 -17.74 -11.06 -0.66
CA GLY A 220 -16.32 -10.84 -0.50
C GLY A 220 -15.91 -10.63 0.96
N VAL A 221 -14.61 -10.83 1.24
CA VAL A 221 -14.06 -10.59 2.58
C VAL A 221 -14.19 -9.11 2.98
N LEU A 222 -13.99 -8.18 2.03
CA LEU A 222 -14.08 -6.75 2.26
C LEU A 222 -15.49 -6.29 2.68
N ALA A 223 -16.56 -6.95 2.19
CA ALA A 223 -17.92 -6.64 2.64
C ALA A 223 -18.14 -7.00 4.11
N VAL A 224 -17.56 -8.12 4.56
CA VAL A 224 -17.64 -8.52 6.00
C VAL A 224 -16.77 -7.62 6.85
N GLU A 225 -15.61 -7.19 6.36
CA GLU A 225 -14.74 -6.20 7.02
C GLU A 225 -15.45 -4.85 7.14
N ALA A 226 -16.09 -4.39 6.07
CA ALA A 226 -16.91 -3.19 6.10
C ALA A 226 -18.07 -3.28 7.12
N ALA A 227 -18.70 -4.45 7.26
CA ALA A 227 -19.74 -4.68 8.27
C ALA A 227 -19.17 -4.63 9.70
N GLU A 228 -18.00 -5.22 9.93
CA GLU A 228 -17.28 -5.15 11.21
C GLU A 228 -16.97 -3.68 11.58
N GLU A 229 -16.43 -2.93 10.62
CA GLU A 229 -16.07 -1.52 10.80
C GLU A 229 -17.30 -0.61 10.94
N PHE A 230 -18.36 -0.84 10.16
CA PHE A 230 -19.56 -0.01 10.21
C PHE A 230 -20.34 -0.20 11.51
N ALA A 231 -20.37 -1.42 12.04
CA ALA A 231 -20.91 -1.78 13.35
C ALA A 231 -22.34 -1.26 13.59
N ASP A 232 -23.25 -1.48 12.64
CA ASP A 232 -24.65 -1.04 12.72
C ASP A 232 -25.58 -2.26 12.91
N SER A 233 -26.49 -2.19 13.87
CA SER A 233 -27.39 -3.32 14.20
C SER A 233 -28.29 -3.76 13.03
N ARG A 234 -28.53 -2.88 12.07
CA ARG A 234 -29.29 -3.21 10.84
C ARG A 234 -28.58 -4.23 9.94
N LEU A 235 -27.28 -4.42 10.11
CA LEU A 235 -26.50 -5.46 9.39
C LEU A 235 -26.62 -6.84 10.04
N TYR A 236 -26.99 -6.93 11.32
CA TYR A 236 -27.03 -8.17 12.08
C TYR A 236 -27.84 -9.30 11.41
N PRO A 237 -29.07 -9.06 10.89
CA PRO A 237 -29.84 -10.12 10.24
C PRO A 237 -29.13 -10.70 9.00
N ALA A 238 -28.49 -9.85 8.17
CA ALA A 238 -27.76 -10.27 6.98
C ALA A 238 -26.51 -11.08 7.34
N LEU A 239 -25.76 -10.67 8.36
CA LEU A 239 -24.60 -11.41 8.88
C LEU A 239 -24.99 -12.78 9.45
N MET A 240 -26.13 -12.88 10.14
CA MET A 240 -26.65 -14.17 10.66
C MET A 240 -27.08 -15.12 9.54
N GLN A 241 -27.60 -14.57 8.42
CA GLN A 241 -27.89 -15.39 7.24
C GLN A 241 -26.59 -15.84 6.56
N LEU A 242 -25.60 -14.95 6.39
CA LEU A 242 -24.30 -15.26 5.84
C LEU A 242 -23.59 -16.38 6.62
N LYS A 243 -23.71 -16.38 7.95
CA LYS A 243 -23.09 -17.38 8.84
C LYS A 243 -23.47 -18.83 8.49
N GLN A 244 -24.60 -19.06 7.85
CA GLN A 244 -25.08 -20.41 7.53
C GLN A 244 -24.23 -21.11 6.48
N TRP A 245 -23.52 -20.37 5.63
CA TRP A 245 -22.75 -20.93 4.52
C TRP A 245 -21.34 -20.34 4.34
N TRP A 246 -20.99 -19.29 5.08
CA TRP A 246 -19.68 -18.65 4.99
C TRP A 246 -18.55 -19.54 5.50
N THR A 247 -17.47 -19.67 4.70
CA THR A 247 -16.33 -20.55 5.02
C THR A 247 -14.96 -19.87 4.89
N LYS A 248 -14.90 -18.60 4.43
CA LYS A 248 -13.63 -17.94 4.09
C LYS A 248 -12.82 -17.48 5.33
N ASN A 249 -13.44 -16.73 6.23
CA ASN A 249 -12.80 -16.17 7.43
C ASN A 249 -13.84 -16.10 8.58
N ASN A 250 -13.97 -17.19 9.33
CA ASN A 250 -14.96 -17.29 10.39
C ASN A 250 -14.69 -16.31 11.54
N ASN A 251 -13.43 -16.01 11.86
CA ASN A 251 -13.09 -15.06 12.93
C ASN A 251 -13.52 -13.64 12.59
N LEU A 252 -13.38 -13.23 11.34
CA LEU A 252 -13.84 -11.93 10.87
C LEU A 252 -15.36 -11.82 10.96
N LEU A 253 -16.08 -12.85 10.48
CA LEU A 253 -17.55 -12.87 10.53
C LEU A 253 -18.08 -12.81 11.97
N GLU A 254 -17.48 -13.55 12.90
CA GLU A 254 -17.89 -13.50 14.31
C GLU A 254 -17.65 -12.11 14.93
N ARG A 255 -16.55 -11.44 14.61
CA ARG A 255 -16.33 -10.06 15.07
C ARG A 255 -17.36 -9.09 14.47
N ALA A 256 -17.66 -9.19 13.17
CA ALA A 256 -18.68 -8.38 12.53
C ALA A 256 -20.08 -8.60 13.17
N ILE A 257 -20.45 -9.85 13.45
CA ILE A 257 -21.71 -10.19 14.14
C ILE A 257 -21.73 -9.54 15.52
N ASN A 258 -20.65 -9.69 16.31
CA ASN A 258 -20.58 -9.13 17.66
C ASN A 258 -20.66 -7.60 17.67
N ASN A 259 -20.01 -6.93 16.71
CA ASN A 259 -20.01 -5.48 16.60
C ASN A 259 -21.38 -4.92 16.15
N CYS A 260 -22.15 -5.72 15.40
CA CYS A 260 -23.47 -5.34 14.91
C CYS A 260 -24.62 -5.82 15.84
N GLN A 261 -24.32 -6.56 16.90
CA GLN A 261 -25.34 -6.98 17.88
C GLN A 261 -25.76 -5.77 18.73
N GLU A 262 -27.08 -5.55 18.92
CA GLU A 262 -27.56 -4.54 19.85
C GLU A 262 -26.99 -4.79 21.25
N GLN A 263 -26.33 -3.79 21.82
CA GLN A 263 -25.96 -3.83 23.24
C GLN A 263 -27.24 -3.64 24.05
N THR A 264 -27.69 -4.73 24.67
CA THR A 264 -28.82 -4.74 25.62
C THR A 264 -28.50 -3.96 26.89
#